data_d2e2a1bf76ae2af1634f14bc4ae3c29b
#
_entry.id   d2e2a1bf76ae2af1634f14bc4ae3c29b
#
_cell.length_a   1.000
_cell.length_b   1.000
_cell.length_c   1.000
_cell.angle_alpha   90.00
_cell.angle_beta   90.00
_cell.angle_gamma   90.00
#
_symmetry.space_group_name_H-M   'P 1'
#
loop_
_entity.id
_entity.type
_entity.pdbx_description
1 polymer ?
#
loop_
_entity_poly.entity_id
_entity_poly.type
_entity_poly.pdbx_seq_one_letter_code
_entity_poly.pdbx_strand_id
1 'polypeptide(L)'
;LIILAGRPGMGKTALATNIAYNAASVFRQEKDEHGNVTAEHGAQVGFFSLEMSAEQLATRILAERSEISSEKLRRGELSDPDFSKVVRASQEIESMPLYIDDTPALTVAGLRARARRLKRQHGLSLIVVDYLQLMRPSSSARLNNRVQEVSEITQGLKALAKELNVPVIALSQLSRAVEQRDDKRPQLSDLRESGSIEQDSD
;
A
#
# COMPACT_ATOMS: atom_id res chain seq x y z
N LEU A 1 2.77 -8.32 9.93
CA LEU A 1 2.32 -6.96 9.69
C LEU A 1 3.50 -6.01 9.82
N ILE A 2 3.84 -5.31 8.74
CA ILE A 2 4.95 -4.35 8.69
C ILE A 2 4.35 -2.93 8.72
N ILE A 3 4.89 -2.05 9.58
CA ILE A 3 4.46 -0.66 9.67
C ILE A 3 5.51 0.26 9.02
N LEU A 4 5.08 1.02 8.02
CA LEU A 4 5.88 2.07 7.39
C LEU A 4 5.40 3.43 7.90
N ALA A 5 6.13 4.01 8.85
CA ALA A 5 5.72 5.23 9.52
C ALA A 5 6.53 6.46 9.09
N GLY A 6 5.90 7.63 9.10
CA GLY A 6 6.56 8.91 8.81
C GLY A 6 5.61 10.09 8.91
N ARG A 7 6.15 11.30 8.97
CA ARG A 7 5.38 12.55 8.95
C ARG A 7 4.82 12.82 7.53
N PRO A 8 3.78 13.65 7.40
CA PRO A 8 3.32 14.12 6.09
C PRO A 8 4.46 14.71 5.26
N GLY A 9 4.47 14.46 3.97
CA GLY A 9 5.50 14.96 3.06
C GLY A 9 6.84 14.21 3.07
N MET A 10 7.03 13.22 3.95
CA MET A 10 8.28 12.42 4.01
C MET A 10 8.36 11.29 2.96
N GLY A 11 7.41 11.20 2.05
CA GLY A 11 7.48 10.25 0.95
C GLY A 11 7.00 8.82 1.27
N LYS A 12 6.22 8.58 2.35
CA LYS A 12 5.69 7.25 2.68
C LYS A 12 4.99 6.58 1.50
N THR A 13 3.99 7.26 0.92
CA THR A 13 3.24 6.75 -0.24
C THR A 13 4.16 6.48 -1.43
N ALA A 14 5.15 7.35 -1.69
CA ALA A 14 6.12 7.15 -2.76
C ALA A 14 6.92 5.86 -2.53
N LEU A 15 7.49 5.68 -1.33
CA LEU A 15 8.24 4.47 -0.99
C LEU A 15 7.36 3.21 -1.08
N ALA A 16 6.13 3.25 -0.55
CA ALA A 16 5.21 2.11 -0.61
C ALA A 16 4.81 1.78 -2.05
N THR A 17 4.59 2.81 -2.90
CA THR A 17 4.30 2.64 -4.33
C THR A 17 5.47 1.99 -5.05
N ASN A 18 6.71 2.40 -4.75
CA ASN A 18 7.92 1.81 -5.33
C ASN A 18 8.12 0.36 -4.89
N ILE A 19 7.88 0.05 -3.62
CA ILE A 19 7.92 -1.33 -3.13
C ILE A 19 6.88 -2.18 -3.87
N ALA A 20 5.64 -1.71 -3.95
CA ALA A 20 4.54 -2.41 -4.62
C ALA A 20 4.83 -2.63 -6.11
N TYR A 21 5.26 -1.57 -6.80
CA TYR A 21 5.65 -1.63 -8.21
C TYR A 21 6.81 -2.61 -8.45
N ASN A 22 7.91 -2.48 -7.71
CA ASN A 22 9.07 -3.34 -7.89
C ASN A 22 8.74 -4.81 -7.60
N ALA A 23 7.92 -5.08 -6.58
CA ALA A 23 7.47 -6.44 -6.29
C ALA A 23 6.59 -7.02 -7.43
N ALA A 24 5.69 -6.20 -8.01
CA ALA A 24 4.82 -6.62 -9.09
C ALA A 24 5.57 -6.78 -10.43
N SER A 25 6.54 -5.91 -10.72
CA SER A 25 7.27 -5.89 -11.99
C SER A 25 8.14 -7.12 -12.22
N VAL A 26 8.60 -7.76 -11.16
CA VAL A 26 9.42 -8.99 -11.22
C VAL A 26 8.61 -10.26 -10.95
N PHE A 27 7.28 -10.14 -10.88
CA PHE A 27 6.44 -11.29 -10.60
C PHE A 27 6.52 -12.34 -11.70
N ARG A 28 6.86 -13.55 -11.31
CA ARG A 28 6.84 -14.75 -12.16
C ARG A 28 6.63 -15.99 -11.32
N GLN A 29 6.00 -16.98 -11.92
CA GLN A 29 5.82 -18.31 -11.33
C GLN A 29 6.60 -19.33 -12.13
N GLU A 30 7.38 -20.14 -11.45
CA GLU A 30 7.98 -21.36 -12.03
C GLU A 30 7.03 -22.52 -11.77
N LYS A 31 6.80 -23.35 -12.80
CA LYS A 31 5.91 -24.51 -12.73
C LYS A 31 6.65 -25.77 -13.10
N ASP A 32 6.27 -26.87 -12.46
CA ASP A 32 6.75 -28.22 -12.83
C ASP A 32 6.06 -28.72 -14.13
N GLU A 33 6.46 -29.91 -14.57
CA GLU A 33 5.89 -30.58 -15.76
C GLU A 33 4.39 -30.87 -15.62
N HIS A 34 3.85 -30.85 -14.41
CA HIS A 34 2.44 -31.07 -14.09
C HIS A 34 1.65 -29.78 -13.93
N GLY A 35 2.31 -28.61 -14.09
CA GLY A 35 1.71 -27.29 -13.96
C GLY A 35 1.59 -26.77 -12.51
N ASN A 36 2.15 -27.45 -11.51
CA ASN A 36 2.16 -26.99 -10.13
C ASN A 36 3.21 -25.90 -9.96
N VAL A 37 2.88 -24.87 -9.20
CA VAL A 37 3.81 -23.78 -8.89
C VAL A 37 4.87 -24.29 -7.92
N THR A 38 6.13 -24.24 -8.35
CA THR A 38 7.30 -24.67 -7.57
C THR A 38 8.05 -23.51 -6.91
N ALA A 39 8.02 -22.32 -7.55
CA ALA A 39 8.58 -21.11 -6.99
C ALA A 39 7.81 -19.88 -7.47
N GLU A 40 7.79 -18.84 -6.64
CA GLU A 40 7.27 -17.51 -6.98
C GLU A 40 8.34 -16.46 -6.72
N HIS A 41 8.52 -15.55 -7.67
CA HIS A 41 9.40 -14.39 -7.55
C HIS A 41 8.58 -13.12 -7.65
N GLY A 42 8.90 -12.12 -6.83
CA GLY A 42 8.09 -10.91 -6.75
C GLY A 42 6.77 -11.13 -6.02
N ALA A 43 5.74 -10.34 -6.35
CA ALA A 43 4.44 -10.43 -5.69
C ALA A 43 3.28 -10.01 -6.60
N GLN A 44 2.13 -10.63 -6.40
CA GLN A 44 0.83 -10.12 -6.82
C GLN A 44 0.33 -9.18 -5.73
N VAL A 45 0.24 -7.89 -6.04
CA VAL A 45 0.07 -6.83 -5.05
C VAL A 45 -1.35 -6.28 -5.05
N GLY A 46 -1.97 -6.24 -3.88
CA GLY A 46 -3.19 -5.47 -3.62
C GLY A 46 -2.83 -4.17 -2.89
N PHE A 47 -2.99 -3.03 -3.54
CA PHE A 47 -2.73 -1.70 -2.99
C PHE A 47 -4.04 -1.01 -2.63
N PHE A 48 -4.33 -0.86 -1.34
CA PHE A 48 -5.53 -0.18 -0.83
C PHE A 48 -5.17 1.26 -0.47
N SER A 49 -5.52 2.18 -1.36
CA SER A 49 -5.23 3.60 -1.21
C SER A 49 -6.44 4.34 -0.65
N LEU A 50 -6.33 4.85 0.56
CA LEU A 50 -7.40 5.58 1.23
C LEU A 50 -7.24 7.10 1.13
N GLU A 51 -6.06 7.57 0.70
CA GLU A 51 -5.72 8.99 0.56
C GLU A 51 -5.71 9.44 -0.90
N MET A 52 -5.12 8.66 -1.78
CA MET A 52 -4.95 9.01 -3.20
C MET A 52 -5.87 8.16 -4.08
N SER A 53 -6.37 8.74 -5.17
CA SER A 53 -7.10 7.97 -6.17
C SER A 53 -6.18 7.01 -6.94
N ALA A 54 -6.77 5.97 -7.52
CA ALA A 54 -6.05 5.01 -8.38
C ALA A 54 -5.37 5.72 -9.55
N GLU A 55 -6.02 6.73 -10.14
CA GLU A 55 -5.48 7.56 -11.22
C GLU A 55 -4.22 8.33 -10.78
N GLN A 56 -4.24 8.92 -9.58
CA GLN A 56 -3.08 9.65 -9.04
C GLN A 56 -1.90 8.72 -8.79
N LEU A 57 -2.14 7.51 -8.27
CA LEU A 57 -1.09 6.50 -8.08
C LEU A 57 -0.56 6.00 -9.42
N ALA A 58 -1.43 5.69 -10.37
CA ALA A 58 -1.03 5.27 -11.72
C ALA A 58 -0.19 6.35 -12.41
N THR A 59 -0.60 7.62 -12.32
CA THR A 59 0.17 8.75 -12.86
C THR A 59 1.55 8.86 -12.22
N ARG A 60 1.67 8.62 -10.91
CA ARG A 60 2.96 8.63 -10.20
C ARG A 60 3.88 7.51 -10.71
N ILE A 61 3.37 6.30 -10.82
CA ILE A 61 4.12 5.15 -11.34
C ILE A 61 4.55 5.42 -12.79
N LEU A 62 3.62 5.93 -13.60
CA LEU A 62 3.87 6.25 -15.00
C LEU A 62 4.97 7.33 -15.16
N ALA A 63 4.93 8.38 -14.32
CA ALA A 63 5.94 9.43 -14.30
C ALA A 63 7.34 8.88 -13.98
N GLU A 64 7.42 8.01 -12.99
CA GLU A 64 8.68 7.38 -12.59
C GLU A 64 9.23 6.46 -13.68
N ARG A 65 8.37 5.64 -14.29
CA ARG A 65 8.79 4.69 -15.33
C ARG A 65 9.14 5.33 -16.66
N SER A 66 8.42 6.37 -17.05
CA SER A 66 8.70 7.12 -18.28
C SER A 66 9.84 8.14 -18.12
N GLU A 67 10.29 8.40 -16.89
CA GLU A 67 11.24 9.48 -16.55
C GLU A 67 10.71 10.87 -16.96
N ILE A 68 9.38 11.04 -16.93
CA ILE A 68 8.71 12.28 -17.27
C ILE A 68 8.01 12.81 -16.03
N SER A 69 8.18 14.09 -15.73
CA SER A 69 7.56 14.67 -14.54
C SER A 69 6.03 14.53 -14.54
N SER A 70 5.44 14.24 -13.39
CA SER A 70 3.99 14.15 -13.24
C SER A 70 3.27 15.44 -13.66
N GLU A 71 3.95 16.59 -13.59
CA GLU A 71 3.43 17.87 -14.05
C GLU A 71 3.28 17.92 -15.56
N LYS A 72 4.30 17.50 -16.33
CA LYS A 72 4.23 17.39 -17.79
C LYS A 72 3.15 16.41 -18.24
N LEU A 73 3.04 15.25 -17.56
CA LEU A 73 1.99 14.26 -17.85
C LEU A 73 0.60 14.86 -17.65
N ARG A 74 0.39 15.58 -16.54
CA ARG A 74 -0.92 16.18 -16.22
C ARG A 74 -1.28 17.33 -17.15
N ARG A 75 -0.30 18.10 -17.65
CA ARG A 75 -0.52 19.19 -18.60
C ARG A 75 -0.66 18.72 -20.04
N GLY A 76 -0.27 17.48 -20.34
CA GLY A 76 -0.23 16.98 -21.71
C GLY A 76 0.90 17.60 -22.55
N GLU A 77 1.91 18.20 -21.93
CA GLU A 77 3.04 18.87 -22.59
C GLU A 77 4.12 17.85 -22.94
N LEU A 78 3.78 16.92 -23.85
CA LEU A 78 4.65 15.81 -24.24
C LEU A 78 5.18 16.04 -25.66
N SER A 79 6.50 15.87 -25.83
CA SER A 79 7.11 15.71 -27.15
C SER A 79 6.84 14.30 -27.70
N ASP A 80 7.03 14.09 -29.00
CA ASP A 80 6.86 12.75 -29.61
C ASP A 80 7.73 11.67 -28.93
N PRO A 81 9.01 11.93 -28.59
CA PRO A 81 9.81 10.98 -27.80
C PRO A 81 9.24 10.73 -26.41
N ASP A 82 8.75 11.77 -25.71
CA ASP A 82 8.13 11.62 -24.40
C ASP A 82 6.85 10.78 -24.48
N PHE A 83 6.01 11.03 -25.48
CA PHE A 83 4.81 10.25 -25.71
C PHE A 83 5.11 8.75 -25.92
N SER A 84 6.13 8.45 -26.71
CA SER A 84 6.57 7.07 -26.94
C SER A 84 7.02 6.37 -25.66
N LYS A 85 7.73 7.08 -24.77
CA LYS A 85 8.12 6.55 -23.44
C LYS A 85 6.90 6.29 -22.56
N VAL A 86 5.92 7.21 -22.55
CA VAL A 86 4.69 7.07 -21.78
C VAL A 86 3.87 5.85 -22.23
N VAL A 87 3.71 5.66 -23.56
CA VAL A 87 2.99 4.51 -24.12
C VAL A 87 3.67 3.21 -23.70
N ARG A 88 4.99 3.12 -23.81
CA ARG A 88 5.73 1.93 -23.39
C ARG A 88 5.57 1.64 -21.90
N ALA A 89 5.75 2.66 -21.05
CA ALA A 89 5.56 2.52 -19.60
C ALA A 89 4.14 2.11 -19.24
N SER A 90 3.12 2.62 -19.93
CA SER A 90 1.72 2.25 -19.74
C SER A 90 1.47 0.77 -20.06
N GLN A 91 2.02 0.27 -21.17
CA GLN A 91 1.91 -1.15 -21.53
C GLN A 91 2.60 -2.07 -20.52
N GLU A 92 3.76 -1.67 -19.99
CA GLU A 92 4.45 -2.40 -18.92
C GLU A 92 3.58 -2.47 -17.66
N ILE A 93 3.00 -1.35 -17.23
CA ILE A 93 2.17 -1.26 -16.02
C ILE A 93 0.88 -2.10 -16.17
N GLU A 94 0.23 -2.06 -17.34
CA GLU A 94 -1.01 -2.80 -17.60
C GLU A 94 -0.83 -4.32 -17.44
N SER A 95 0.35 -4.83 -17.77
CA SER A 95 0.66 -6.26 -17.68
C SER A 95 1.01 -6.73 -16.26
N MET A 96 1.23 -5.82 -15.32
CA MET A 96 1.68 -6.16 -13.96
C MET A 96 0.54 -6.58 -13.05
N PRO A 97 0.77 -7.55 -12.14
CA PRO A 97 -0.21 -7.94 -11.14
C PRO A 97 -0.24 -6.96 -9.96
N LEU A 98 -0.51 -5.68 -10.24
CA LEU A 98 -0.68 -4.60 -9.27
C LEU A 98 -2.13 -4.10 -9.32
N TYR A 99 -2.89 -4.42 -8.30
CA TYR A 99 -4.31 -4.11 -8.17
C TYR A 99 -4.52 -2.97 -7.19
N ILE A 100 -5.02 -1.84 -7.68
CA ILE A 100 -5.24 -0.64 -6.85
C ILE A 100 -6.72 -0.52 -6.54
N ASP A 101 -7.05 -0.40 -5.25
CA ASP A 101 -8.40 -0.13 -4.75
C ASP A 101 -8.36 1.19 -3.97
N ASP A 102 -9.04 2.21 -4.46
CA ASP A 102 -9.10 3.55 -3.88
C ASP A 102 -10.44 3.86 -3.19
N THR A 103 -11.14 2.80 -2.75
CA THR A 103 -12.40 2.98 -2.02
C THR A 103 -12.16 3.71 -0.70
N PRO A 104 -12.80 4.87 -0.49
CA PRO A 104 -12.60 5.68 0.70
C PRO A 104 -13.23 5.02 1.94
N ALA A 105 -12.69 5.36 3.11
CA ALA A 105 -13.26 4.97 4.40
C ALA A 105 -13.50 3.44 4.56
N LEU A 106 -12.59 2.65 4.02
CA LEU A 106 -12.66 1.20 4.04
C LEU A 106 -12.56 0.67 5.48
N THR A 107 -13.46 -0.24 5.84
CA THR A 107 -13.37 -0.96 7.12
C THR A 107 -12.45 -2.16 6.99
N VAL A 108 -11.94 -2.68 8.14
CA VAL A 108 -11.15 -3.91 8.15
C VAL A 108 -11.93 -5.09 7.53
N ALA A 109 -13.23 -5.18 7.81
CA ALA A 109 -14.10 -6.22 7.22
C ALA A 109 -14.23 -6.04 5.70
N GLY A 110 -14.38 -4.82 5.21
CA GLY A 110 -14.42 -4.51 3.78
C GLY A 110 -13.12 -4.85 3.08
N LEU A 111 -11.97 -4.48 3.67
CA LEU A 111 -10.66 -4.82 3.17
C LEU A 111 -10.45 -6.34 3.12
N ARG A 112 -10.84 -7.05 4.18
CA ARG A 112 -10.78 -8.53 4.24
C ARG A 112 -11.57 -9.18 3.10
N ALA A 113 -12.80 -8.73 2.85
CA ALA A 113 -13.63 -9.27 1.79
C ALA A 113 -12.99 -9.09 0.40
N ARG A 114 -12.43 -7.90 0.14
CA ARG A 114 -11.75 -7.55 -1.12
C ARG A 114 -10.44 -8.33 -1.28
N ALA A 115 -9.61 -8.40 -0.25
CA ALA A 115 -8.36 -9.15 -0.28
C ALA A 115 -8.60 -10.66 -0.51
N ARG A 116 -9.63 -11.24 0.13
CA ARG A 116 -10.04 -12.64 -0.13
C ARG A 116 -10.47 -12.86 -1.58
N ARG A 117 -11.26 -11.92 -2.13
CA ARG A 117 -11.67 -11.98 -3.52
C ARG A 117 -10.49 -11.91 -4.47
N LEU A 118 -9.59 -10.94 -4.24
CA LEU A 118 -8.37 -10.74 -5.03
C LEU A 118 -7.48 -11.98 -4.99
N LYS A 119 -7.30 -12.57 -3.80
CA LYS A 119 -6.52 -13.81 -3.65
C LYS A 119 -7.09 -14.99 -4.41
N ARG A 120 -8.43 -15.14 -4.44
CA ARG A 120 -9.08 -16.24 -5.18
C ARG A 120 -9.01 -16.05 -6.69
N GLN A 121 -9.10 -14.80 -7.17
CA GLN A 121 -9.18 -14.50 -8.60
C GLN A 121 -7.79 -14.40 -9.24
N HIS A 122 -6.83 -13.85 -8.54
CA HIS A 122 -5.55 -13.47 -9.11
C HIS A 122 -4.34 -14.00 -8.32
N GLY A 123 -4.54 -14.54 -7.12
CA GLY A 123 -3.43 -15.02 -6.29
C GLY A 123 -2.69 -13.88 -5.60
N LEU A 124 -3.20 -13.29 -4.54
CA LEU A 124 -2.59 -12.19 -3.79
C LEU A 124 -1.42 -12.68 -2.93
N SER A 125 -0.28 -12.02 -2.99
CA SER A 125 0.93 -12.33 -2.21
C SER A 125 1.56 -11.14 -1.46
N LEU A 126 1.05 -9.91 -1.67
CA LEU A 126 1.40 -8.72 -0.87
C LEU A 126 0.19 -7.79 -0.75
N ILE A 127 -0.04 -7.24 0.43
CA ILE A 127 -1.04 -6.19 0.67
C ILE A 127 -0.34 -4.91 1.12
N VAL A 128 -0.70 -3.78 0.53
CA VAL A 128 -0.29 -2.43 0.97
C VAL A 128 -1.53 -1.64 1.34
N VAL A 129 -1.50 -0.94 2.49
CA VAL A 129 -2.59 -0.09 2.98
C VAL A 129 -2.08 1.33 3.24
N ASP A 130 -2.57 2.31 2.51
CA ASP A 130 -2.15 3.72 2.61
C ASP A 130 -3.35 4.61 2.98
N TYR A 131 -3.53 5.04 4.24
CA TYR A 131 -2.80 4.74 5.48
C TYR A 131 -3.80 4.41 6.61
N LEU A 132 -3.34 3.79 7.67
CA LEU A 132 -4.15 3.23 8.78
C LEU A 132 -5.20 4.19 9.32
N GLN A 133 -4.84 5.46 9.53
CA GLN A 133 -5.70 6.43 10.20
C GLN A 133 -6.91 6.88 9.35
N LEU A 134 -6.97 6.49 8.06
CA LEU A 134 -8.15 6.70 7.21
C LEU A 134 -9.10 5.49 7.18
N MET A 135 -8.67 4.36 7.72
CA MET A 135 -9.56 3.21 7.90
C MET A 135 -10.62 3.49 8.96
N ARG A 136 -11.74 2.79 8.85
CA ARG A 136 -12.79 2.80 9.86
C ARG A 136 -12.80 1.49 10.64
N PRO A 137 -13.09 1.54 11.96
CA PRO A 137 -13.30 0.32 12.74
C PRO A 137 -14.52 -0.44 12.20
N SER A 138 -14.55 -1.76 12.42
CA SER A 138 -15.66 -2.60 11.97
C SER A 138 -16.87 -2.51 12.90
N SER A 139 -16.66 -2.14 14.15
CA SER A 139 -17.71 -1.98 15.14
C SER A 139 -18.47 -0.68 14.91
N SER A 140 -19.80 -0.73 14.87
CA SER A 140 -20.67 0.45 14.87
C SER A 140 -20.72 1.17 16.23
N ALA A 141 -20.17 0.57 17.29
CA ALA A 141 -19.96 1.23 18.55
C ALA A 141 -18.96 2.36 18.35
N ARG A 142 -19.39 3.59 18.58
CA ARG A 142 -18.50 4.75 18.66
C ARG A 142 -17.47 4.45 19.76
N LEU A 143 -16.30 3.98 19.34
CA LEU A 143 -15.17 3.89 20.24
C LEU A 143 -14.83 5.33 20.60
N ASN A 144 -15.01 5.68 21.87
CA ASN A 144 -14.79 7.04 22.37
C ASN A 144 -13.31 7.42 22.41
N ASN A 145 -12.43 6.55 21.90
CA ASN A 145 -10.99 6.73 21.96
C ASN A 145 -10.33 6.30 20.64
N ARG A 146 -9.66 7.24 19.99
CA ARG A 146 -8.90 7.04 18.75
C ARG A 146 -7.85 5.91 18.87
N VAL A 147 -7.23 5.77 20.03
CA VAL A 147 -6.26 4.69 20.33
C VAL A 147 -6.92 3.31 20.15
N GLN A 148 -8.15 3.14 20.65
CA GLN A 148 -8.88 1.87 20.53
C GLN A 148 -9.27 1.57 19.07
N GLU A 149 -9.65 2.60 18.30
CA GLU A 149 -9.96 2.44 16.87
C GLU A 149 -8.76 1.93 16.09
N VAL A 150 -7.60 2.55 16.30
CA VAL A 150 -6.36 2.14 15.62
C VAL A 150 -5.92 0.75 16.08
N SER A 151 -6.10 0.42 17.37
CA SER A 151 -5.85 -0.92 17.90
C SER A 151 -6.71 -1.99 17.22
N GLU A 152 -8.02 -1.75 17.06
CA GLU A 152 -8.91 -2.67 16.34
C GLU A 152 -8.44 -2.87 14.87
N ILE A 153 -8.03 -1.79 14.22
CA ILE A 153 -7.55 -1.83 12.85
C ILE A 153 -6.27 -2.66 12.73
N THR A 154 -5.25 -2.42 13.57
CA THR A 154 -3.97 -3.14 13.51
C THR A 154 -4.13 -4.62 13.82
N GLN A 155 -4.90 -4.98 14.84
CA GLN A 155 -5.24 -6.36 15.17
C GLN A 155 -5.97 -7.04 14.01
N GLY A 156 -6.91 -6.34 13.39
CA GLY A 156 -7.64 -6.83 12.23
C GLY A 156 -6.74 -7.06 11.01
N LEU A 157 -5.77 -6.18 10.76
CA LEU A 157 -4.79 -6.34 9.67
C LEU A 157 -3.82 -7.49 9.96
N LYS A 158 -3.35 -7.64 11.21
CA LYS A 158 -2.52 -8.78 11.60
C LYS A 158 -3.27 -10.11 11.46
N ALA A 159 -4.54 -10.14 11.87
CA ALA A 159 -5.40 -11.31 11.69
C ALA A 159 -5.58 -11.65 10.19
N LEU A 160 -5.78 -10.63 9.34
CA LEU A 160 -5.89 -10.80 7.90
C LEU A 160 -4.60 -11.35 7.29
N ALA A 161 -3.43 -10.81 7.68
CA ALA A 161 -2.13 -11.29 7.22
C ALA A 161 -1.94 -12.78 7.51
N LYS A 162 -2.30 -13.22 8.73
CA LYS A 162 -2.26 -14.63 9.13
C LYS A 162 -3.26 -15.48 8.36
N GLU A 163 -4.51 -15.03 8.27
CA GLU A 163 -5.59 -15.75 7.58
C GLU A 163 -5.27 -16.02 6.11
N LEU A 164 -4.78 -15.01 5.41
CA LEU A 164 -4.44 -15.12 4.00
C LEU A 164 -3.03 -15.68 3.76
N ASN A 165 -2.21 -15.78 4.80
CA ASN A 165 -0.78 -16.07 4.70
C ASN A 165 -0.10 -15.11 3.70
N VAL A 166 -0.29 -13.80 3.90
CA VAL A 166 0.19 -12.74 3.02
C VAL A 166 0.78 -11.62 3.88
N PRO A 167 2.00 -11.13 3.60
CA PRO A 167 2.54 -9.94 4.26
C PRO A 167 1.66 -8.73 3.99
N VAL A 168 1.50 -7.90 5.02
CA VAL A 168 0.77 -6.65 4.97
C VAL A 168 1.72 -5.52 5.34
N ILE A 169 1.89 -4.54 4.44
CA ILE A 169 2.57 -3.28 4.71
C ILE A 169 1.49 -2.23 4.94
N ALA A 170 1.45 -1.66 6.14
CA ALA A 170 0.49 -0.62 6.47
C ALA A 170 1.23 0.69 6.77
N LEU A 171 0.83 1.77 6.09
CA LEU A 171 1.40 3.08 6.31
C LEU A 171 0.77 3.71 7.54
N SER A 172 1.58 4.42 8.32
CA SER A 172 1.14 5.13 9.51
C SER A 172 1.71 6.54 9.57
N GLN A 173 0.91 7.47 10.04
CA GLN A 173 1.38 8.83 10.31
C GLN A 173 1.96 8.92 11.72
N LEU A 174 3.16 9.50 11.84
CA LEU A 174 3.77 9.77 13.14
C LEU A 174 3.13 10.97 13.84
N SER A 175 3.19 10.97 15.17
CA SER A 175 2.79 12.11 16.02
C SER A 175 3.58 13.36 15.67
N ARG A 176 2.93 14.53 15.85
CA ARG A 176 3.62 15.85 15.71
C ARG A 176 4.71 16.08 16.76
N ALA A 177 4.70 15.32 17.86
CA ALA A 177 5.69 15.43 18.93
C ALA A 177 7.14 15.24 18.43
N VAL A 178 7.35 14.45 17.36
CA VAL A 178 8.68 14.28 16.76
C VAL A 178 9.28 15.58 16.24
N GLU A 179 8.45 16.52 15.78
CA GLU A 179 8.90 17.82 15.25
C GLU A 179 9.27 18.82 16.35
N GLN A 180 8.78 18.59 17.57
CA GLN A 180 8.98 19.47 18.73
C GLN A 180 10.23 19.10 19.55
N ARG A 181 10.86 17.96 19.26
CA ARG A 181 12.06 17.50 19.94
C ARG A 181 13.32 18.06 19.28
N ASP A 182 14.38 18.20 20.07
CA ASP A 182 15.72 18.55 19.55
C ASP A 182 16.24 17.44 18.63
N ASP A 183 16.13 16.19 19.04
CA ASP A 183 16.37 15.02 18.18
C ASP A 183 15.08 14.63 17.47
N LYS A 184 15.02 14.93 16.17
CA LYS A 184 13.89 14.66 15.29
C LYS A 184 13.87 13.23 14.71
N ARG A 185 14.73 12.34 15.19
CA ARG A 185 14.71 10.94 14.79
C ARG A 185 13.42 10.28 15.31
N PRO A 186 12.68 9.59 14.46
CA PRO A 186 11.48 8.84 14.87
C PRO A 186 11.81 7.80 15.94
N GLN A 187 10.92 7.68 16.92
CA GLN A 187 10.95 6.67 17.98
C GLN A 187 9.63 5.89 17.98
N LEU A 188 9.62 4.70 18.53
CA LEU A 188 8.40 3.88 18.63
C LEU A 188 7.27 4.62 19.36
N SER A 189 7.62 5.44 20.36
CA SER A 189 6.66 6.30 21.07
C SER A 189 5.95 7.33 20.19
N ASP A 190 6.47 7.62 18.98
CA ASP A 190 5.83 8.55 18.03
C ASP A 190 4.68 7.89 17.27
N LEU A 191 4.57 6.56 17.33
CA LEU A 191 3.41 5.78 16.89
C LEU A 191 2.24 5.89 17.88
N ARG A 192 2.26 6.84 18.79
CA ARG A 192 1.55 6.96 20.07
C ARG A 192 0.02 7.11 20.00
N GLU A 193 -0.57 7.29 18.86
CA GLU A 193 -2.04 7.18 18.73
C GLU A 193 -2.53 5.73 18.85
N SER A 194 -1.59 4.79 19.06
CA SER A 194 -1.88 3.38 19.25
C SER A 194 -0.68 2.65 19.86
N GLY A 195 -0.64 2.51 21.18
CA GLY A 195 0.30 1.59 21.83
C GLY A 195 0.21 0.15 21.31
N SER A 196 -0.83 -0.17 20.56
CA SER A 196 -1.04 -1.45 19.91
C SER A 196 -0.30 -1.58 18.56
N ILE A 197 0.01 -0.48 17.85
CA ILE A 197 0.79 -0.59 16.60
C ILE A 197 2.15 -1.24 16.90
N GLU A 198 2.80 -0.82 17.97
CA GLU A 198 4.08 -1.37 18.41
C GLU A 198 3.97 -2.86 18.77
N GLN A 199 2.88 -3.27 19.43
CA GLN A 199 2.66 -4.66 19.84
C GLN A 199 2.21 -5.58 18.69
N ASP A 200 1.47 -5.05 17.73
CA ASP A 200 0.89 -5.81 16.62
C ASP A 200 1.84 -5.91 15.41
N SER A 201 2.85 -5.04 15.31
CA SER A 201 3.87 -5.08 14.24
C SER A 201 4.95 -6.13 14.51
N ASP A 202 5.53 -6.63 13.44
CA ASP A 202 6.69 -7.55 13.46
C ASP A 202 7.97 -6.76 13.26
#